data_2957e8def82cb16ec15f8307b47a09c6
#
_entry.id   2957e8def82cb16ec15f8307b47a09c6
#
_cell.length_a   1.000
_cell.length_b   1.000
_cell.length_c   1.000
_cell.angle_alpha   90.00
_cell.angle_beta   90.00
_cell.angle_gamma   90.00
#
_symmetry.space_group_name_H-M   'P 1'
#
loop_
_entity.id
_entity.type
_entity.pdbx_description
1 polymer ?
#
loop_
_entity_poly.entity_id
_entity_poly.type
_entity_poly.pdbx_seq_one_letter_code
_entity_poly.pdbx_strand_id
1 'polypeptide(L)'
;AKHFVLNDQETGRHVVNAVIDEAALRESDLLAFQIAIERGAPGAIMSAYNKINGYYACENDTLLNGVLKGDWAYPGFVMADWGATTSVQAANAGLDQQSGAQLDFRVWFDEPLRASVAAGETPPERISDMARRILRSMFVAGLFDRALPSGEPVDYAAHGRIARRAASEGIVLLKNAGGLLPLSEGITRIVVIGGHSDVGVLCGGGSSQVTTGKGHAAFIHAGGEGAMMA
;
A
#
# COMPACT_ATOMS: atom_id res chain seq x y z
N ALA A 1 3.53 -2.81 -5.92
CA ALA A 1 2.32 -3.64 -5.67
C ALA A 1 2.20 -3.92 -4.17
N LYS A 2 0.97 -4.09 -3.64
CA LYS A 2 0.74 -4.29 -2.19
C LYS A 2 -0.61 -4.94 -1.90
N HIS A 3 -0.79 -5.52 -0.74
CA HIS A 3 0.21 -5.79 0.32
C HIS A 3 0.60 -7.27 0.24
N PHE A 4 1.88 -7.58 0.22
CA PHE A 4 2.40 -8.93 0.05
C PHE A 4 2.61 -9.57 1.42
N VAL A 5 1.78 -10.51 1.90
CA VAL A 5 0.65 -11.19 1.28
C VAL A 5 -0.34 -11.66 2.37
N LEU A 6 -1.56 -12.02 2.02
CA LEU A 6 -2.57 -12.59 2.93
C LEU A 6 -3.03 -11.65 4.06
N ASN A 7 -3.03 -10.34 3.85
CA ASN A 7 -3.72 -9.42 4.75
C ASN A 7 -5.20 -9.29 4.33
N ASP A 8 -5.95 -10.38 4.43
CA ASP A 8 -7.35 -10.47 3.99
C ASP A 8 -8.32 -10.00 5.07
N GLN A 9 -7.80 -9.74 6.27
CA GLN A 9 -8.56 -9.31 7.43
C GLN A 9 -7.88 -8.12 8.10
N GLU A 10 -8.57 -6.98 8.16
CA GLU A 10 -8.06 -5.78 8.83
C GLU A 10 -8.14 -5.86 10.36
N THR A 11 -9.18 -6.53 10.90
CA THR A 11 -9.29 -6.71 12.34
C THR A 11 -8.17 -7.59 12.88
N GLY A 12 -7.34 -7.02 13.76
CA GLY A 12 -6.21 -7.73 14.34
C GLY A 12 -5.05 -7.98 13.37
N ARG A 13 -4.94 -7.26 12.27
CA ARG A 13 -3.95 -7.46 11.20
C ARG A 13 -2.50 -7.54 11.69
N HIS A 14 -2.15 -6.85 12.77
CA HIS A 14 -0.80 -6.87 13.36
C HIS A 14 -0.47 -8.15 14.15
N VAL A 15 -1.46 -8.99 14.44
CA VAL A 15 -1.27 -10.19 15.27
C VAL A 15 -1.85 -11.46 14.64
N VAL A 16 -2.71 -11.32 13.63
CA VAL A 16 -3.32 -12.46 12.96
C VAL A 16 -2.26 -13.31 12.25
N ASN A 17 -2.43 -14.62 12.30
CA ASN A 17 -1.59 -15.57 11.58
C ASN A 17 -2.43 -16.31 10.54
N ALA A 18 -2.22 -16.02 9.29
CA ALA A 18 -2.82 -16.75 8.18
C ALA A 18 -2.11 -18.11 8.03
N VAL A 19 -2.85 -19.19 8.17
CA VAL A 19 -2.31 -20.55 8.02
C VAL A 19 -2.84 -21.14 6.72
N ILE A 20 -1.94 -21.45 5.81
CA ILE A 20 -2.28 -21.92 4.46
C ILE A 20 -1.17 -22.86 3.97
N ASP A 21 -1.52 -23.90 3.24
CA ASP A 21 -0.52 -24.72 2.56
C ASP A 21 0.08 -24.01 1.34
N GLU A 22 1.28 -24.44 0.96
CA GLU A 22 2.05 -23.77 -0.10
C GLU A 22 1.35 -23.84 -1.46
N ALA A 23 0.72 -24.95 -1.80
CA ALA A 23 0.04 -25.10 -3.09
C ALA A 23 -1.13 -24.12 -3.20
N ALA A 24 -2.00 -24.09 -2.18
CA ALA A 24 -3.11 -23.16 -2.12
C ALA A 24 -2.62 -21.68 -2.15
N LEU A 25 -1.58 -21.36 -1.40
CA LEU A 25 -0.99 -20.01 -1.38
C LEU A 25 -0.47 -19.59 -2.76
N ARG A 26 0.19 -20.50 -3.49
CA ARG A 26 0.72 -20.22 -4.84
C ARG A 26 -0.38 -20.09 -5.89
N GLU A 27 -1.47 -20.83 -5.74
CA GLU A 27 -2.59 -20.82 -6.69
C GLU A 27 -3.60 -19.70 -6.42
N SER A 28 -3.54 -19.04 -5.26
CA SER A 28 -4.44 -17.94 -4.88
C SER A 28 -3.67 -16.62 -4.76
N ASP A 29 -3.27 -16.26 -3.56
CA ASP A 29 -2.78 -14.93 -3.21
C ASP A 29 -1.44 -14.58 -3.87
N LEU A 30 -0.54 -15.54 -3.96
CA LEU A 30 0.74 -15.34 -4.66
C LEU A 30 0.56 -15.20 -6.16
N LEU A 31 -0.42 -15.87 -6.77
CA LEU A 31 -0.66 -15.80 -8.21
C LEU A 31 -0.95 -14.36 -8.66
N ALA A 32 -1.72 -13.60 -7.89
CA ALA A 32 -2.03 -12.21 -8.20
C ALA A 32 -0.75 -11.35 -8.27
N PHE A 33 0.18 -11.56 -7.33
CA PHE A 33 1.47 -10.86 -7.33
C PHE A 33 2.38 -11.32 -8.46
N GLN A 34 2.42 -12.62 -8.74
CA GLN A 34 3.19 -13.15 -9.85
C GLN A 34 2.74 -12.53 -11.18
N ILE A 35 1.45 -12.50 -11.46
CA ILE A 35 0.88 -11.85 -12.65
C ILE A 35 1.21 -10.36 -12.69
N ALA A 36 1.12 -9.67 -11.56
CA ALA A 36 1.44 -8.25 -11.46
C ALA A 36 2.93 -7.98 -11.75
N ILE A 37 3.83 -8.84 -11.29
CA ILE A 37 5.27 -8.75 -11.55
C ILE A 37 5.57 -9.00 -13.03
N GLU A 38 5.04 -10.09 -13.58
CA GLU A 38 5.30 -10.48 -14.97
C GLU A 38 4.76 -9.48 -16.00
N ARG A 39 3.60 -8.89 -15.73
CA ARG A 39 2.92 -7.99 -16.68
C ARG A 39 3.10 -6.51 -16.38
N GLY A 40 3.31 -6.15 -15.11
CA GLY A 40 3.36 -4.76 -14.66
C GLY A 40 4.77 -4.29 -14.27
N ALA A 41 5.72 -5.19 -14.07
CA ALA A 41 7.10 -4.89 -13.67
C ALA A 41 7.20 -3.80 -12.56
N PRO A 42 6.50 -3.94 -11.41
CA PRO A 42 6.53 -2.93 -10.37
C PRO A 42 7.95 -2.78 -9.81
N GLY A 43 8.38 -1.54 -9.59
CA GLY A 43 9.69 -1.24 -9.01
C GLY A 43 9.79 -1.57 -7.52
N ALA A 44 8.66 -1.61 -6.81
CA ALA A 44 8.58 -1.93 -5.39
C ALA A 44 7.40 -2.83 -5.07
N ILE A 45 7.58 -3.68 -4.07
CA ILE A 45 6.52 -4.46 -3.42
C ILE A 45 6.49 -4.08 -1.95
N MET A 46 5.30 -3.85 -1.42
CA MET A 46 5.10 -3.59 0.00
C MET A 46 4.66 -4.87 0.71
N SER A 47 5.41 -5.27 1.73
CA SER A 47 5.08 -6.42 2.58
C SER A 47 3.94 -6.07 3.54
N ALA A 48 3.14 -7.07 3.93
CA ALA A 48 1.95 -6.91 4.76
C ALA A 48 2.27 -6.90 6.27
N TYR A 49 1.24 -6.70 7.10
CA TYR A 49 1.36 -6.67 8.56
C TYR A 49 1.31 -8.03 9.23
N ASN A 50 0.48 -8.93 8.67
CA ASN A 50 0.11 -10.19 9.28
C ASN A 50 1.26 -11.20 9.31
N LYS A 51 1.05 -12.25 10.09
CA LYS A 51 1.87 -13.46 9.99
C LYS A 51 1.31 -14.39 8.93
N ILE A 52 2.22 -15.13 8.30
CA ILE A 52 1.91 -16.22 7.39
C ILE A 52 2.67 -17.45 7.89
N ASN A 53 1.93 -18.50 8.25
CA ASN A 53 2.49 -19.74 8.78
C ASN A 53 3.47 -19.51 9.95
N GLY A 54 3.16 -18.54 10.82
CA GLY A 54 3.92 -18.23 12.03
C GLY A 54 4.95 -17.10 11.92
N TYR A 55 5.31 -16.65 10.72
CA TYR A 55 6.29 -15.58 10.50
C TYR A 55 5.62 -14.30 10.02
N TYR A 56 6.00 -13.15 10.56
CA TYR A 56 5.54 -11.87 10.02
C TYR A 56 5.91 -11.72 8.56
N ALA A 57 5.04 -11.14 7.75
CA ALA A 57 5.27 -10.98 6.31
C ALA A 57 6.60 -10.30 6.00
N CYS A 58 7.00 -9.29 6.80
CA CYS A 58 8.29 -8.60 6.67
C CYS A 58 9.50 -9.47 7.09
N GLU A 59 9.29 -10.59 7.78
CA GLU A 59 10.33 -11.50 8.30
C GLU A 59 10.19 -12.92 7.75
N ASN A 60 9.43 -13.09 6.68
CA ASN A 60 9.19 -14.41 6.08
C ASN A 60 10.21 -14.69 4.97
N ASP A 61 11.32 -15.30 5.36
CA ASP A 61 12.41 -15.66 4.46
C ASP A 61 11.95 -16.52 3.27
N THR A 62 11.08 -17.49 3.53
CA THR A 62 10.53 -18.36 2.48
C THR A 62 9.81 -17.55 1.41
N LEU A 63 9.02 -16.55 1.80
CA LEU A 63 8.26 -15.73 0.88
C LEU A 63 9.09 -14.64 0.21
N LEU A 64 9.93 -13.93 0.98
CA LEU A 64 10.65 -12.78 0.45
C LEU A 64 11.92 -13.19 -0.31
N ASN A 65 12.74 -14.06 0.25
CA ASN A 65 13.95 -14.54 -0.41
C ASN A 65 13.65 -15.75 -1.31
N GLY A 66 12.90 -16.73 -0.82
CA GLY A 66 12.62 -17.95 -1.59
C GLY A 66 11.72 -17.68 -2.79
N VAL A 67 10.48 -17.32 -2.56
CA VAL A 67 9.49 -17.18 -3.65
C VAL A 67 9.75 -15.91 -4.47
N LEU A 68 9.70 -14.74 -3.81
CA LEU A 68 9.70 -13.46 -4.52
C LEU A 68 11.03 -13.19 -5.22
N LYS A 69 12.14 -13.28 -4.51
CA LYS A 69 13.47 -12.97 -5.06
C LYS A 69 14.13 -14.17 -5.73
N GLY A 70 13.86 -15.39 -5.24
CA GLY A 70 14.37 -16.63 -5.80
C GLY A 70 13.57 -17.11 -6.99
N ASP A 71 12.41 -17.73 -6.76
CA ASP A 71 11.61 -18.39 -7.80
C ASP A 71 11.18 -17.42 -8.91
N TRP A 72 10.74 -16.21 -8.54
CA TRP A 72 10.27 -15.20 -9.51
C TRP A 72 11.36 -14.25 -9.99
N ALA A 73 12.57 -14.36 -9.43
CA ALA A 73 13.71 -13.49 -9.76
C ALA A 73 13.33 -11.99 -9.73
N TYR A 74 12.48 -11.58 -8.81
CA TYR A 74 11.98 -10.21 -8.72
C TYR A 74 13.15 -9.23 -8.51
N PRO A 75 13.36 -8.28 -9.45
CA PRO A 75 14.53 -7.43 -9.42
C PRO A 75 14.36 -6.14 -8.60
N GLY A 76 13.12 -5.79 -8.24
CA GLY A 76 12.81 -4.62 -7.44
C GLY A 76 13.11 -4.81 -5.96
N PHE A 77 12.73 -3.84 -5.15
CA PHE A 77 12.93 -3.89 -3.70
C PHE A 77 11.62 -4.17 -2.96
N VAL A 78 11.76 -4.70 -1.75
CA VAL A 78 10.65 -4.92 -0.82
C VAL A 78 10.70 -3.88 0.28
N MET A 79 9.61 -3.16 0.47
CA MET A 79 9.44 -2.22 1.57
C MET A 79 8.42 -2.76 2.59
N ALA A 80 8.55 -2.35 3.85
CA ALA A 80 7.54 -2.63 4.85
C ALA A 80 6.31 -1.73 4.67
N ASP A 81 5.13 -2.20 5.06
CA ASP A 81 4.04 -1.29 5.39
C ASP A 81 4.37 -0.51 6.66
N TRP A 82 3.74 0.63 6.89
CA TRP A 82 4.06 1.52 8.01
C TRP A 82 3.76 0.83 9.35
N GLY A 83 4.77 0.66 10.17
CA GLY A 83 4.66 -0.05 11.45
C GLY A 83 4.73 -1.59 11.35
N ALA A 84 5.07 -2.15 10.20
CA ALA A 84 5.12 -3.60 9.98
C ALA A 84 6.47 -4.25 10.29
N THR A 85 7.53 -3.47 10.52
CA THR A 85 8.85 -4.02 10.82
C THR A 85 8.95 -4.32 12.31
N THR A 86 9.15 -5.58 12.67
CA THR A 86 9.13 -6.05 14.06
C THR A 86 10.52 -6.30 14.65
N SER A 87 11.52 -6.54 13.80
CA SER A 87 12.91 -6.72 14.23
C SER A 87 13.92 -6.41 13.13
N VAL A 88 15.20 -6.38 13.50
CA VAL A 88 16.32 -6.25 12.57
C VAL A 88 16.46 -7.46 11.65
N GLN A 89 15.94 -8.63 12.04
CA GLN A 89 16.01 -9.86 11.25
C GLN A 89 15.20 -9.78 9.95
N ALA A 90 14.27 -8.84 9.85
CA ALA A 90 13.58 -8.53 8.60
C ALA A 90 14.57 -8.26 7.44
N ALA A 91 15.72 -7.64 7.72
CA ALA A 91 16.76 -7.43 6.70
C ALA A 91 17.26 -8.75 6.12
N ASN A 92 17.61 -9.71 6.98
CA ASN A 92 18.09 -11.03 6.56
C ASN A 92 17.00 -11.83 5.84
N ALA A 93 15.74 -11.68 6.28
CA ALA A 93 14.59 -12.35 5.69
C ALA A 93 14.16 -11.77 4.32
N GLY A 94 14.79 -10.69 3.85
CA GLY A 94 14.55 -10.19 2.50
C GLY A 94 13.88 -8.82 2.41
N LEU A 95 13.54 -8.17 3.53
CA LEU A 95 13.05 -6.79 3.53
C LEU A 95 14.18 -5.83 3.16
N ASP A 96 13.96 -4.94 2.20
CA ASP A 96 15.00 -4.03 1.71
C ASP A 96 14.87 -2.62 2.27
N GLN A 97 13.69 -2.22 2.73
CA GLN A 97 13.43 -0.90 3.28
C GLN A 97 12.41 -0.96 4.41
N GLN A 98 12.78 -0.44 5.57
CA GLN A 98 11.81 -0.09 6.61
C GLN A 98 11.13 1.22 6.23
N SER A 99 9.81 1.18 6.00
CA SER A 99 9.02 2.35 5.62
C SER A 99 8.19 2.85 6.79
N GLY A 100 7.98 4.17 6.87
CA GLY A 100 7.18 4.75 7.94
C GLY A 100 7.77 4.52 9.33
N ALA A 101 9.09 4.51 9.45
CA ALA A 101 9.82 4.18 10.68
C ALA A 101 9.39 5.01 11.90
N GLN A 102 8.79 6.18 11.68
CA GLN A 102 8.21 7.02 12.75
C GLN A 102 6.97 6.40 13.42
N LEU A 103 6.36 5.39 12.81
CA LEU A 103 5.22 4.65 13.35
C LEU A 103 5.63 3.29 13.94
N ASP A 104 6.86 2.86 13.73
CA ASP A 104 7.41 1.66 14.34
C ASP A 104 7.79 1.93 15.81
N PHE A 105 7.78 0.91 16.64
CA PHE A 105 8.31 1.00 18.01
C PHE A 105 9.77 1.38 18.05
N ARG A 106 10.51 1.07 16.98
CA ARG A 106 11.92 1.34 16.82
C ARG A 106 12.30 1.46 15.35
N VAL A 107 13.27 2.33 15.06
CA VAL A 107 13.94 2.35 13.76
C VAL A 107 14.93 1.18 13.72
N TRP A 108 14.51 0.07 13.10
CA TRP A 108 15.31 -1.15 13.05
C TRP A 108 16.44 -1.08 12.02
N PHE A 109 16.18 -0.40 10.90
CA PHE A 109 17.14 -0.29 9.80
C PHE A 109 18.05 0.95 9.93
N ASP A 110 18.45 1.27 11.14
CA ASP A 110 19.49 2.26 11.46
C ASP A 110 20.51 1.63 12.42
N GLU A 111 20.58 2.10 13.67
CA GLU A 111 21.57 1.61 14.65
C GLU A 111 21.48 0.10 14.92
N PRO A 112 20.28 -0.52 15.07
CA PRO A 112 20.21 -1.97 15.23
C PRO A 112 20.78 -2.75 14.05
N LEU A 113 20.55 -2.28 12.82
CA LEU A 113 21.10 -2.94 11.63
C LEU A 113 22.62 -2.78 11.54
N ARG A 114 23.13 -1.59 11.88
CA ARG A 114 24.59 -1.36 11.96
C ARG A 114 25.25 -2.28 12.99
N ALA A 115 24.63 -2.42 14.16
CA ALA A 115 25.11 -3.31 15.20
C ALA A 115 25.10 -4.79 14.74
N SER A 116 24.03 -5.22 14.08
CA SER A 116 23.90 -6.57 13.52
C SER A 116 24.98 -6.87 12.46
N VAL A 117 25.29 -5.90 11.60
CA VAL A 117 26.40 -6.03 10.64
C VAL A 117 27.74 -6.11 11.36
N ALA A 118 27.97 -5.25 12.35
CA ALA A 118 29.22 -5.26 13.12
C ALA A 118 29.41 -6.56 13.92
N ALA A 119 28.33 -7.18 14.38
CA ALA A 119 28.34 -8.47 15.03
C ALA A 119 28.48 -9.68 14.07
N GLY A 120 28.41 -9.44 12.77
CA GLY A 120 28.44 -10.50 11.76
C GLY A 120 27.12 -11.28 11.62
N GLU A 121 26.03 -10.81 12.23
CA GLU A 121 24.69 -11.41 12.14
C GLU A 121 23.98 -11.09 10.83
N THR A 122 24.24 -9.92 10.26
CA THR A 122 23.80 -9.51 8.92
C THR A 122 25.01 -9.35 8.01
N PRO A 123 25.11 -10.10 6.92
CA PRO A 123 26.22 -9.97 5.98
C PRO A 123 26.27 -8.59 5.32
N PRO A 124 27.44 -7.94 5.16
CA PRO A 124 27.57 -6.67 4.45
C PRO A 124 27.01 -6.71 3.02
N GLU A 125 27.07 -7.88 2.37
CA GLU A 125 26.54 -8.11 1.02
C GLU A 125 25.00 -7.90 0.99
N ARG A 126 24.32 -8.19 2.11
CA ARG A 126 22.88 -7.95 2.21
C ARG A 126 22.56 -6.46 2.15
N ILE A 127 23.36 -5.61 2.81
CA ILE A 127 23.20 -4.16 2.73
C ILE A 127 23.43 -3.66 1.30
N SER A 128 24.44 -4.20 0.64
CA SER A 128 24.73 -3.90 -0.76
C SER A 128 23.59 -4.32 -1.70
N ASP A 129 22.94 -5.45 -1.44
CA ASP A 129 21.78 -5.90 -2.20
C ASP A 129 20.57 -5.00 -1.98
N MET A 130 20.27 -4.62 -0.72
CA MET A 130 19.19 -3.67 -0.38
C MET A 130 19.36 -2.35 -1.16
N ALA A 131 20.54 -1.75 -1.06
CA ALA A 131 20.85 -0.49 -1.76
C ALA A 131 20.75 -0.66 -3.29
N ARG A 132 21.28 -1.73 -3.83
CA ARG A 132 21.24 -2.02 -5.28
C ARG A 132 19.81 -2.13 -5.80
N ARG A 133 18.91 -2.81 -5.08
CA ARG A 133 17.51 -2.99 -5.47
C ARG A 133 16.74 -1.66 -5.48
N ILE A 134 16.95 -0.84 -4.45
CA ILE A 134 16.35 0.50 -4.36
C ILE A 134 16.87 1.39 -5.49
N LEU A 135 18.19 1.51 -5.65
CA LEU A 135 18.81 2.30 -6.70
C LEU A 135 18.40 1.84 -8.09
N ARG A 136 18.37 0.52 -8.33
CA ARG A 136 17.90 -0.03 -9.61
C ARG A 136 16.49 0.46 -9.95
N SER A 137 15.58 0.42 -8.99
CA SER A 137 14.20 0.89 -9.22
C SER A 137 14.14 2.39 -9.53
N MET A 138 14.97 3.19 -8.87
CA MET A 138 15.10 4.61 -9.14
C MET A 138 15.65 4.88 -10.55
N PHE A 139 16.69 4.14 -10.98
CA PHE A 139 17.24 4.24 -12.35
C PHE A 139 16.23 3.83 -13.40
N VAL A 140 15.54 2.70 -13.22
CA VAL A 140 14.51 2.22 -14.15
C VAL A 140 13.35 3.21 -14.27
N ALA A 141 13.00 3.91 -13.18
CA ALA A 141 12.00 4.96 -13.20
C ALA A 141 12.48 6.27 -13.85
N GLY A 142 13.75 6.37 -14.23
CA GLY A 142 14.33 7.56 -14.86
C GLY A 142 14.49 8.75 -13.91
N LEU A 143 14.60 8.50 -12.59
CA LEU A 143 14.71 9.59 -11.60
C LEU A 143 16.02 10.39 -11.71
N PHE A 144 17.03 9.77 -12.32
CA PHE A 144 18.33 10.42 -12.56
C PHE A 144 18.46 11.07 -13.93
N ASP A 145 17.50 10.81 -14.86
CA ASP A 145 17.58 11.25 -16.26
C ASP A 145 16.88 12.58 -16.50
N ARG A 146 16.10 13.05 -15.56
CA ARG A 146 15.31 14.27 -15.68
C ARG A 146 15.18 15.00 -14.36
N ALA A 147 15.14 16.32 -14.43
CA ALA A 147 14.86 17.15 -13.26
C ALA A 147 13.45 16.80 -12.72
N LEU A 148 13.34 16.69 -11.40
CA LEU A 148 12.02 16.56 -10.77
C LEU A 148 11.23 17.85 -11.02
N PRO A 149 9.97 17.77 -11.48
CA PRO A 149 9.14 18.95 -11.60
C PRO A 149 8.98 19.60 -10.22
N SER A 150 9.34 20.86 -10.11
CA SER A 150 9.21 21.61 -8.86
C SER A 150 8.07 22.61 -8.98
N GLY A 151 7.06 22.46 -8.12
CA GLY A 151 6.07 23.53 -7.91
C GLY A 151 5.08 23.79 -9.02
N GLU A 152 4.91 22.89 -9.98
CA GLU A 152 3.83 23.01 -10.97
C GLU A 152 2.47 22.99 -10.26
N PRO A 153 1.61 23.98 -10.51
CA PRO A 153 0.29 24.00 -9.88
C PRO A 153 -0.53 22.79 -10.31
N VAL A 154 -1.15 22.13 -9.34
CA VAL A 154 -2.08 21.03 -9.61
C VAL A 154 -3.37 21.61 -10.21
N ASP A 155 -3.76 21.16 -11.40
CA ASP A 155 -5.05 21.51 -11.99
C ASP A 155 -6.19 20.72 -11.31
N TYR A 156 -6.60 21.17 -10.14
CA TYR A 156 -7.70 20.56 -9.39
C TYR A 156 -9.03 20.57 -10.16
N ALA A 157 -9.23 21.53 -11.05
CA ALA A 157 -10.47 21.59 -11.86
C ALA A 157 -10.49 20.46 -12.91
N ALA A 158 -9.36 20.22 -13.59
CA ALA A 158 -9.22 19.10 -14.52
C ALA A 158 -9.39 17.76 -13.78
N HIS A 159 -8.71 17.58 -12.67
CA HIS A 159 -8.82 16.38 -11.84
C HIS A 159 -10.23 16.15 -11.31
N GLY A 160 -10.93 17.22 -10.90
CA GLY A 160 -12.33 17.16 -10.47
C GLY A 160 -13.27 16.68 -11.58
N ARG A 161 -13.04 17.07 -12.83
CA ARG A 161 -13.83 16.54 -13.98
C ARG A 161 -13.61 15.05 -14.18
N ILE A 162 -12.36 14.57 -14.05
CA ILE A 162 -12.02 13.15 -14.14
C ILE A 162 -12.67 12.37 -13.01
N ALA A 163 -12.55 12.85 -11.77
CA ALA A 163 -13.16 12.22 -10.60
C ALA A 163 -14.69 12.13 -10.73
N ARG A 164 -15.34 13.22 -11.18
CA ARG A 164 -16.78 13.21 -11.44
C ARG A 164 -17.17 12.18 -12.49
N ARG A 165 -16.44 12.11 -13.59
CA ARG A 165 -16.69 11.14 -14.66
C ARG A 165 -16.53 9.71 -14.13
N ALA A 166 -15.45 9.41 -13.44
CA ALA A 166 -15.21 8.10 -12.84
C ALA A 166 -16.32 7.70 -11.87
N ALA A 167 -16.76 8.62 -10.99
CA ALA A 167 -17.86 8.37 -10.08
C ALA A 167 -19.18 8.11 -10.84
N SER A 168 -19.49 8.91 -11.87
CA SER A 168 -20.71 8.73 -12.65
C SER A 168 -20.74 7.40 -13.41
N GLU A 169 -19.61 6.99 -13.99
CA GLU A 169 -19.46 5.70 -14.69
C GLU A 169 -19.43 4.51 -13.73
N GLY A 170 -19.02 4.71 -12.47
CA GLY A 170 -18.97 3.68 -11.43
C GLY A 170 -20.29 3.43 -10.70
N ILE A 171 -21.30 4.30 -10.87
CA ILE A 171 -22.61 4.12 -10.23
C ILE A 171 -23.39 3.00 -10.92
N VAL A 172 -23.80 2.01 -10.12
CA VAL A 172 -24.60 0.86 -10.59
C VAL A 172 -26.03 0.96 -10.08
N LEU A 173 -27.00 1.03 -10.97
CA LEU A 173 -28.42 1.05 -10.64
C LEU A 173 -28.90 -0.37 -10.33
N LEU A 174 -28.95 -0.75 -9.07
CA LEU A 174 -29.32 -2.09 -8.63
C LEU A 174 -30.84 -2.38 -8.76
N LYS A 175 -31.67 -1.35 -8.67
CA LYS A 175 -33.14 -1.49 -8.74
C LYS A 175 -33.76 -0.19 -9.22
N ASN A 176 -34.70 -0.27 -10.16
CA ASN A 176 -35.49 0.85 -10.65
C ASN A 176 -36.96 0.42 -10.82
N ALA A 177 -37.60 0.03 -9.72
CA ALA A 177 -39.00 -0.40 -9.75
C ALA A 177 -39.91 0.78 -10.14
N GLY A 178 -40.76 0.53 -11.12
CA GLY A 178 -41.66 1.55 -11.66
C GLY A 178 -41.00 2.59 -12.60
N GLY A 179 -39.74 2.41 -12.98
CA GLY A 179 -39.05 3.29 -13.93
C GLY A 179 -38.90 4.74 -13.45
N LEU A 180 -38.66 4.93 -12.12
CA LEU A 180 -38.50 6.24 -11.52
C LEU A 180 -37.32 7.03 -12.09
N LEU A 181 -36.25 6.34 -12.44
CA LEU A 181 -35.05 6.92 -13.04
C LEU A 181 -35.00 6.62 -14.56
N PRO A 182 -34.53 7.57 -15.39
CA PRO A 182 -34.15 8.96 -15.06
C PRO A 182 -35.36 9.78 -14.59
N LEU A 183 -35.06 10.77 -13.73
CA LEU A 183 -36.11 11.71 -13.28
C LEU A 183 -36.66 12.48 -14.49
N SER A 184 -38.00 12.71 -14.49
CA SER A 184 -38.61 13.47 -15.57
C SER A 184 -38.25 14.96 -15.53
N GLU A 185 -38.24 15.61 -16.69
CA GLU A 185 -37.94 17.05 -16.82
C GLU A 185 -38.93 17.96 -16.08
N GLY A 186 -40.12 17.43 -15.74
CA GLY A 186 -41.12 18.15 -14.97
C GLY A 186 -40.88 18.25 -13.46
N ILE A 187 -39.85 17.57 -12.94
CA ILE A 187 -39.48 17.63 -11.53
C ILE A 187 -38.79 18.96 -11.25
N THR A 188 -39.42 19.82 -10.48
CA THR A 188 -38.90 21.14 -10.11
C THR A 188 -38.35 21.19 -8.68
N ARG A 189 -38.59 20.16 -7.85
CA ARG A 189 -38.18 20.13 -6.46
C ARG A 189 -37.62 18.75 -6.11
N ILE A 190 -36.42 18.72 -5.55
CA ILE A 190 -35.78 17.51 -5.01
C ILE A 190 -35.37 17.77 -3.59
N VAL A 191 -35.69 16.87 -2.67
CA VAL A 191 -35.25 16.91 -1.27
C VAL A 191 -34.19 15.82 -1.10
N VAL A 192 -33.04 16.22 -0.59
CA VAL A 192 -31.95 15.29 -0.25
C VAL A 192 -31.86 15.22 1.27
N ILE A 193 -31.95 14.01 1.83
CA ILE A 193 -32.00 13.79 3.29
C ILE A 193 -30.86 12.83 3.67
N GLY A 194 -30.14 13.17 4.73
CA GLY A 194 -29.08 12.34 5.28
C GLY A 194 -27.79 13.12 5.56
N GLY A 195 -26.88 12.51 6.26
CA GLY A 195 -25.53 13.04 6.41
C GLY A 195 -24.87 13.22 5.06
N HIS A 196 -24.07 14.26 4.89
CA HIS A 196 -23.41 14.60 3.63
C HIS A 196 -24.34 14.93 2.46
N SER A 197 -25.58 15.30 2.73
CA SER A 197 -26.54 15.73 1.69
C SER A 197 -26.12 17.02 0.98
N ASP A 198 -25.31 17.84 1.62
CA ASP A 198 -24.81 19.14 1.17
C ASP A 198 -23.27 19.18 1.01
N VAL A 199 -22.57 18.19 1.56
CA VAL A 199 -21.11 18.12 1.54
C VAL A 199 -20.64 16.75 1.04
N GLY A 200 -19.86 16.74 -0.02
CA GLY A 200 -19.32 15.50 -0.56
C GLY A 200 -18.33 14.81 0.39
N VAL A 201 -18.31 13.49 0.38
CA VAL A 201 -17.27 12.68 1.01
C VAL A 201 -16.08 12.61 0.08
N LEU A 202 -14.91 13.12 0.51
CA LEU A 202 -13.71 13.21 -0.32
C LEU A 202 -13.04 11.87 -0.50
N CYS A 203 -13.00 11.05 0.54
CA CYS A 203 -12.41 9.72 0.53
C CYS A 203 -12.86 8.92 1.76
N GLY A 204 -12.57 7.62 1.76
CA GLY A 204 -12.94 6.72 2.87
C GLY A 204 -12.11 6.86 4.15
N GLY A 205 -11.08 7.68 4.15
CA GLY A 205 -10.16 7.85 5.28
C GLY A 205 -8.87 7.06 5.15
N GLY A 206 -8.05 7.09 6.21
CA GLY A 206 -6.75 6.40 6.27
C GLY A 206 -5.76 6.89 5.22
N SER A 207 -4.85 6.02 4.80
CA SER A 207 -3.80 6.34 3.82
C SER A 207 -4.32 6.62 2.40
N SER A 208 -5.59 6.35 2.11
CA SER A 208 -6.24 6.71 0.85
C SER A 208 -6.65 8.19 0.75
N GLN A 209 -6.50 8.95 1.83
CA GLN A 209 -6.84 10.37 1.83
C GLN A 209 -5.90 11.16 0.93
N VAL A 210 -6.50 12.04 0.12
CA VAL A 210 -5.78 12.95 -0.75
C VAL A 210 -6.05 14.39 -0.36
N THR A 211 -5.04 15.25 -0.50
CA THR A 211 -5.17 16.68 -0.23
C THR A 211 -6.04 17.33 -1.30
N THR A 212 -6.98 18.17 -0.88
CA THR A 212 -7.78 18.98 -1.80
C THR A 212 -7.14 20.33 -2.03
N GLY A 213 -7.48 20.99 -3.15
CA GLY A 213 -6.97 22.32 -3.47
C GLY A 213 -7.36 23.43 -2.47
N LYS A 214 -8.23 23.13 -1.52
CA LYS A 214 -8.67 24.05 -0.47
C LYS A 214 -8.03 23.78 0.90
N GLY A 215 -7.00 22.96 0.98
CA GLY A 215 -6.24 22.70 2.19
C GLY A 215 -6.69 21.50 3.03
N HIS A 216 -6.10 21.36 4.20
CA HIS A 216 -6.08 20.15 5.03
C HIS A 216 -7.37 19.79 5.78
N ALA A 217 -8.51 20.36 5.44
CA ALA A 217 -9.76 20.17 6.21
C ALA A 217 -10.22 18.70 6.28
N ALA A 218 -9.75 17.83 5.38
CA ALA A 218 -10.12 16.43 5.37
C ALA A 218 -9.37 15.56 6.39
N PHE A 219 -8.24 16.03 6.91
CA PHE A 219 -7.40 15.24 7.84
C PHE A 219 -7.91 15.26 9.29
N ILE A 220 -8.77 16.19 9.65
CA ILE A 220 -9.00 16.52 11.05
C ILE A 220 -10.11 15.69 11.70
N HIS A 221 -10.95 15.00 10.96
CA HIS A 221 -12.15 14.37 11.55
C HIS A 221 -12.32 12.86 11.32
N ALA A 222 -11.44 12.22 10.64
CA ALA A 222 -11.52 10.76 10.45
C ALA A 222 -10.81 9.96 11.55
N GLY A 223 -10.90 10.41 12.77
CA GLY A 223 -10.37 9.67 13.89
C GLY A 223 -9.18 10.37 14.55
N GLY A 224 -9.31 10.59 15.85
CA GLY A 224 -8.15 10.84 16.70
C GLY A 224 -7.12 9.74 16.58
N GLU A 225 -6.00 9.90 17.22
CA GLU A 225 -4.80 9.05 17.20
C GLU A 225 -5.02 7.53 17.24
N GLY A 226 -6.23 7.05 17.50
CA GLY A 226 -6.61 5.63 17.50
C GLY A 226 -7.05 5.05 16.15
N ALA A 227 -7.33 5.85 15.13
CA ALA A 227 -7.82 5.34 13.83
C ALA A 227 -6.71 4.85 12.90
N MET A 228 -5.45 5.16 13.18
CA MET A 228 -4.30 4.61 12.45
C MET A 228 -3.77 3.31 13.05
N MET A 229 -4.29 2.90 14.23
CA MET A 229 -3.86 1.70 14.94
C MET A 229 -4.95 0.63 15.10
N ALA A 230 -6.11 0.79 14.51
CA ALA A 230 -7.21 -0.18 14.57
C ALA A 230 -7.31 -1.03 13.31
#